data_e4a7e75d44d3bfb1a3766f3526767d07
#
_entry.id   e4a7e75d44d3bfb1a3766f3526767d07
#
_cell.length_a   1.000
_cell.length_b   1.000
_cell.length_c   1.000
_cell.angle_alpha   90.00
_cell.angle_beta   90.00
_cell.angle_gamma   90.00
#
_symmetry.space_group_name_H-M   'P 1'
#
loop_
_entity.id
_entity.type
_entity.pdbx_description
1 polymer ?
#
loop_
_entity_poly.entity_id
_entity_poly.type
_entity_poly.pdbx_seq_one_letter_code
_entity_poly.pdbx_strand_id
1 'polypeptide(L)'
;MNATLLVTVLLALSSLAYYLGRRRAFSVAQGAIRNLHSLPSYYGLYTAIWCGIPALLLVAFWLAFEGTVITQLVVAGLPEGLRELGADRLNLVVNDIKNLVSGNITSRQADAAMLEAAEHYRNLQTVSHAAMGVAGLALAILGGALTLTRIRAQQRARNGVESIVKIFLILCSSIAILTTIGIVLSVLFESLRFFQAVPLREFLLGLDWSPQTAIRSDQVGSSGAFGAVPLFAGTLLISCIAMVVAVPIGLMSAIYLSEYAGPHLRASAKPLLEILAGIPTVVYGFFAALMVAPFIRDSGSLLGLDVASESALAAGLVMGIMIIPFVSSLSDDVINAVPQALRDGAYGLGATQAETIRKVIFPAALPGIVGGILLAVSRAIGETMIVVMAAGLAANLTANPLEAVTTVTVQIVTLLTGDQEFDSPKTLSAFALGLVLFVVTLILNVIALTVVRRYREQYE
;
A
#
# COMPACT_ATOMS: atom_id res chain seq x y z
N MET A 1 6.76 12.83 32.27
CA MET A 1 5.83 13.39 31.23
C MET A 1 5.62 12.34 30.18
N ASN A 2 4.38 12.00 29.83
CA ASN A 2 4.15 10.96 28.80
C ASN A 2 4.68 11.43 27.45
N ALA A 3 5.21 10.51 26.64
CA ALA A 3 5.76 10.81 25.31
C ALA A 3 4.77 11.56 24.41
N THR A 4 3.50 11.19 24.43
CA THR A 4 2.42 11.86 23.69
C THR A 4 2.23 13.32 24.10
N LEU A 5 2.27 13.61 25.41
CA LEU A 5 2.18 14.96 25.92
C LEU A 5 3.40 15.79 25.50
N LEU A 6 4.60 15.19 25.56
CA LEU A 6 5.83 15.86 25.13
C LEU A 6 5.76 16.24 23.65
N VAL A 7 5.35 15.32 22.78
CA VAL A 7 5.21 15.58 21.34
C VAL A 7 4.20 16.69 21.08
N THR A 8 3.05 16.69 21.77
CA THR A 8 2.04 17.77 21.62
C THR A 8 2.59 19.12 22.07
N VAL A 9 3.36 19.18 23.15
CA VAL A 9 4.01 20.42 23.61
C VAL A 9 5.07 20.88 22.60
N LEU A 10 5.87 19.97 22.04
CA LEU A 10 6.87 20.32 21.02
C LEU A 10 6.22 20.85 19.73
N LEU A 11 5.09 20.28 19.30
CA LEU A 11 4.32 20.80 18.16
C LEU A 11 3.72 22.18 18.44
N ALA A 12 3.21 22.39 19.66
CA ALA A 12 2.71 23.70 20.09
C ALA A 12 3.84 24.75 20.11
N LEU A 13 5.02 24.40 20.66
CA LEU A 13 6.21 25.26 20.65
C LEU A 13 6.68 25.56 19.21
N SER A 14 6.66 24.58 18.32
CA SER A 14 7.02 24.79 16.92
C SER A 14 6.03 25.73 16.21
N SER A 15 4.75 25.62 16.52
CA SER A 15 3.71 26.53 16.00
C SER A 15 3.89 27.94 16.55
N LEU A 16 4.22 28.08 17.82
CA LEU A 16 4.56 29.36 18.42
C LEU A 16 5.84 29.96 17.80
N ALA A 17 6.87 29.15 17.60
CA ALA A 17 8.11 29.54 16.94
C ALA A 17 7.86 30.01 15.50
N TYR A 18 6.94 29.36 14.75
CA TYR A 18 6.49 29.83 13.45
C TYR A 18 5.92 31.25 13.53
N TYR A 19 4.99 31.48 14.46
CA TYR A 19 4.35 32.78 14.61
C TYR A 19 5.36 33.86 15.00
N LEU A 20 6.24 33.59 15.97
CA LEU A 20 7.29 34.50 16.41
C LEU A 20 8.30 34.80 15.29
N GLY A 21 8.73 33.78 14.54
CA GLY A 21 9.64 33.93 13.40
C GLY A 21 9.04 34.83 12.30
N ARG A 22 7.77 34.57 11.98
CA ARG A 22 7.03 35.41 11.03
C ARG A 22 6.91 36.86 11.51
N ARG A 23 6.54 37.08 12.77
CA ARG A 23 6.42 38.41 13.37
C ARG A 23 7.77 39.14 13.40
N ARG A 24 8.84 38.44 13.74
CA ARG A 24 10.20 38.98 13.72
C ARG A 24 10.64 39.41 12.34
N ALA A 25 10.32 38.63 11.31
CA ALA A 25 10.59 38.98 9.92
C ALA A 25 9.91 40.31 9.52
N PHE A 26 8.64 40.52 9.90
CA PHE A 26 7.95 41.80 9.68
C PHE A 26 8.63 42.96 10.42
N SER A 27 9.06 42.76 11.66
CA SER A 27 9.76 43.77 12.44
C SER A 27 11.10 44.16 11.80
N VAL A 28 11.88 43.17 11.32
CA VAL A 28 13.17 43.41 10.65
C VAL A 28 12.99 44.09 9.28
N ALA A 29 11.86 43.83 8.61
CA ALA A 29 11.48 44.47 7.36
C ALA A 29 11.00 45.92 7.50
N GLN A 30 10.88 46.46 8.71
CA GLN A 30 10.33 47.78 9.00
C GLN A 30 8.97 48.03 8.31
N GLY A 31 8.14 46.99 8.25
CA GLY A 31 6.82 47.03 7.60
C GLY A 31 6.81 46.82 6.08
N ALA A 32 7.95 46.95 5.41
CA ALA A 32 8.05 46.79 3.95
C ALA A 32 8.53 45.36 3.56
N ILE A 33 7.62 44.45 3.22
CA ILE A 33 7.90 43.06 2.81
C ILE A 33 8.94 43.01 1.67
N ARG A 34 8.97 44.03 0.84
CA ARG A 34 9.90 44.15 -0.30
C ARG A 34 11.38 44.15 0.14
N ASN A 35 11.68 44.51 1.39
CA ASN A 35 13.04 44.51 1.93
C ASN A 35 13.53 43.15 2.33
N LEU A 36 12.66 42.10 2.37
CA LEU A 36 13.03 40.75 2.73
C LEU A 36 13.44 39.94 1.51
N HIS A 37 14.50 39.16 1.63
CA HIS A 37 14.91 38.22 0.58
C HIS A 37 13.87 37.10 0.33
N SER A 38 13.15 36.67 1.34
CA SER A 38 12.14 35.61 1.30
C SER A 38 10.82 36.09 1.88
N LEU A 39 9.70 35.43 1.54
CA LEU A 39 8.40 35.75 2.14
C LEU A 39 8.43 35.51 3.66
N PRO A 40 7.69 36.31 4.47
CA PRO A 40 7.67 36.20 5.94
C PRO A 40 7.29 34.80 6.44
N SER A 41 6.48 34.03 5.69
CA SER A 41 6.12 32.65 5.99
C SER A 41 7.33 31.72 6.02
N TYR A 42 8.32 31.90 5.16
CA TYR A 42 9.53 31.09 5.16
C TYR A 42 10.42 31.33 6.40
N TYR A 43 10.47 32.56 6.93
CA TYR A 43 11.16 32.82 8.20
C TYR A 43 10.46 32.14 9.38
N GLY A 44 9.12 32.14 9.38
CA GLY A 44 8.33 31.36 10.34
C GLY A 44 8.60 29.87 10.25
N LEU A 45 8.52 29.29 9.04
CA LEU A 45 8.82 27.87 8.80
C LEU A 45 10.26 27.51 9.20
N TYR A 46 11.23 28.34 8.87
CA TYR A 46 12.63 28.14 9.23
C TYR A 46 12.80 28.04 10.76
N THR A 47 12.16 28.95 11.49
CA THR A 47 12.21 28.92 12.96
C THR A 47 11.49 27.73 13.55
N ALA A 48 10.33 27.37 13.02
CA ALA A 48 9.56 26.19 13.45
C ALA A 48 10.31 24.87 13.21
N ILE A 49 10.95 24.73 12.07
CA ILE A 49 11.75 23.55 11.69
C ILE A 49 12.92 23.36 12.66
N TRP A 50 13.69 24.41 12.94
CA TRP A 50 14.81 24.33 13.86
C TRP A 50 14.40 24.19 15.34
N CYS A 51 13.20 24.65 15.71
CA CYS A 51 12.60 24.39 17.01
C CYS A 51 12.14 22.95 17.15
N GLY A 52 11.42 22.41 16.12
CA GLY A 52 10.72 21.13 16.21
C GLY A 52 11.56 19.93 15.82
N ILE A 53 12.20 19.94 14.64
CA ILE A 53 12.84 18.74 14.08
C ILE A 53 13.96 18.18 14.98
N PRO A 54 14.93 18.98 15.47
CA PRO A 54 15.98 18.43 16.32
C PRO A 54 15.44 17.84 17.63
N ALA A 55 14.43 18.48 18.23
CA ALA A 55 13.81 18.01 19.46
C ALA A 55 13.01 16.71 19.22
N LEU A 56 12.25 16.61 18.12
CA LEU A 56 11.51 15.40 17.76
C LEU A 56 12.45 14.24 17.44
N LEU A 57 13.57 14.50 16.75
CA LEU A 57 14.59 13.48 16.47
C LEU A 57 15.24 12.98 17.77
N LEU A 58 15.54 13.88 18.72
CA LEU A 58 16.03 13.49 20.04
C LEU A 58 15.03 12.57 20.75
N VAL A 59 13.75 12.95 20.79
CA VAL A 59 12.69 12.16 21.42
C VAL A 59 12.55 10.80 20.75
N ALA A 60 12.54 10.75 19.42
CA ALA A 60 12.44 9.49 18.66
C ALA A 60 13.63 8.56 18.96
N PHE A 61 14.85 9.11 18.93
CA PHE A 61 16.06 8.37 19.28
C PHE A 61 16.01 7.86 20.73
N TRP A 62 15.59 8.71 21.67
CA TRP A 62 15.47 8.34 23.08
C TRP A 62 14.53 7.17 23.27
N LEU A 63 13.31 7.25 22.72
CA LEU A 63 12.30 6.20 22.80
C LEU A 63 12.75 4.88 22.16
N ALA A 64 13.53 4.95 21.09
CA ALA A 64 14.06 3.76 20.42
C ALA A 64 15.05 2.98 21.29
N PHE A 65 15.86 3.66 22.10
CA PHE A 65 16.92 3.04 22.89
C PHE A 65 16.58 2.91 24.38
N GLU A 66 15.62 3.66 24.91
CA GLU A 66 15.23 3.68 26.32
C GLU A 66 14.99 2.29 26.88
N GLY A 67 14.17 1.48 26.18
CA GLY A 67 13.82 0.14 26.65
C GLY A 67 15.03 -0.78 26.80
N THR A 68 16.00 -0.68 25.91
CA THR A 68 17.24 -1.46 25.97
C THR A 68 18.13 -1.01 27.10
N VAL A 69 18.32 0.30 27.25
CA VAL A 69 19.17 0.87 28.30
C VAL A 69 18.62 0.57 29.70
N ILE A 70 17.32 0.82 29.92
CA ILE A 70 16.69 0.55 31.23
C ILE A 70 16.76 -0.94 31.53
N THR A 71 16.48 -1.82 30.55
CA THR A 71 16.56 -3.27 30.77
C THR A 71 17.97 -3.70 31.16
N GLN A 72 19.02 -3.19 30.50
CA GLN A 72 20.40 -3.50 30.85
C GLN A 72 20.79 -2.99 32.29
N LEU A 73 20.33 -1.80 32.65
CA LEU A 73 20.58 -1.27 33.98
C LEU A 73 19.89 -2.08 35.09
N VAL A 74 18.65 -2.50 34.84
CA VAL A 74 17.90 -3.36 35.77
C VAL A 74 18.53 -4.73 35.89
N VAL A 75 18.94 -5.35 34.79
CA VAL A 75 19.64 -6.65 34.79
C VAL A 75 20.96 -6.56 35.52
N ALA A 76 21.72 -5.47 35.37
CA ALA A 76 22.96 -5.25 36.10
C ALA A 76 22.75 -5.12 37.63
N GLY A 77 21.59 -4.65 38.09
CA GLY A 77 21.19 -4.53 39.48
C GLY A 77 20.58 -5.80 40.10
N LEU A 78 20.33 -6.87 39.31
CA LEU A 78 19.77 -8.11 39.83
C LEU A 78 20.79 -8.86 40.70
N PRO A 79 20.32 -9.61 41.74
CA PRO A 79 21.17 -10.53 42.53
C PRO A 79 21.89 -11.56 41.60
N GLU A 80 23.11 -11.95 42.00
CA GLU A 80 23.95 -12.87 41.19
C GLU A 80 23.24 -14.14 40.81
N GLY A 81 22.43 -14.73 41.68
CA GLY A 81 21.66 -15.96 41.39
C GLY A 81 20.59 -15.81 40.27
N LEU A 82 20.11 -14.60 40.00
CA LEU A 82 19.20 -14.31 38.90
C LEU A 82 19.94 -13.86 37.63
N ARG A 83 21.10 -13.25 37.79
CA ARG A 83 21.92 -12.73 36.67
C ARG A 83 22.67 -13.83 35.92
N GLU A 84 23.06 -14.90 36.64
CA GLU A 84 23.76 -16.06 36.05
C GLU A 84 22.83 -17.09 35.37
N LEU A 85 21.53 -16.84 35.35
CA LEU A 85 20.58 -17.69 34.60
C LEU A 85 20.91 -17.63 33.10
N GLY A 86 20.76 -18.75 32.41
CA GLY A 86 20.90 -18.81 30.97
C GLY A 86 19.98 -17.79 30.27
N ALA A 87 20.36 -17.32 29.09
CA ALA A 87 19.72 -16.22 28.35
C ALA A 87 18.19 -16.32 28.27
N ASP A 88 17.65 -17.51 28.04
CA ASP A 88 16.20 -17.72 27.92
C ASP A 88 15.46 -17.51 29.25
N ARG A 89 16.04 -18.00 30.36
CA ARG A 89 15.47 -17.81 31.70
C ARG A 89 15.58 -16.36 32.17
N LEU A 90 16.67 -15.69 31.86
CA LEU A 90 16.86 -14.28 32.17
C LEU A 90 15.83 -13.42 31.40
N ASN A 91 15.55 -13.73 30.13
CA ASN A 91 14.51 -13.05 29.35
C ASN A 91 13.11 -13.22 29.97
N LEU A 92 12.78 -14.39 30.50
CA LEU A 92 11.52 -14.60 31.24
C LEU A 92 11.44 -13.72 32.50
N VAL A 93 12.53 -13.64 33.28
CA VAL A 93 12.60 -12.77 34.46
C VAL A 93 12.38 -11.30 34.07
N VAL A 94 13.06 -10.83 33.03
CA VAL A 94 12.92 -9.47 32.52
C VAL A 94 11.48 -9.18 32.04
N ASN A 95 10.85 -10.13 31.38
CA ASN A 95 9.46 -10.01 30.95
C ASN A 95 8.49 -9.97 32.14
N ASP A 96 8.71 -10.80 33.16
CA ASP A 96 7.92 -10.77 34.40
C ASP A 96 8.08 -9.44 35.13
N ILE A 97 9.30 -8.88 35.20
CA ILE A 97 9.53 -7.53 35.77
C ILE A 97 8.75 -6.45 34.98
N LYS A 98 8.80 -6.49 33.65
CA LYS A 98 8.03 -5.56 32.80
C LYS A 98 6.51 -5.72 32.99
N ASN A 99 6.03 -6.95 33.14
CA ASN A 99 4.63 -7.25 33.43
C ASN A 99 4.20 -6.72 34.80
N LEU A 100 5.04 -6.84 35.83
CA LEU A 100 4.79 -6.25 37.16
C LEU A 100 4.69 -4.73 37.09
N VAL A 101 5.54 -4.07 36.29
CA VAL A 101 5.51 -2.61 36.12
C VAL A 101 4.23 -2.16 35.41
N SER A 102 3.76 -2.92 34.41
CA SER A 102 2.54 -2.63 33.63
C SER A 102 1.25 -3.13 34.27
N GLY A 103 1.31 -3.91 35.37
CA GLY A 103 0.14 -4.49 36.03
C GLY A 103 -0.45 -5.71 35.32
N ASN A 104 0.32 -6.35 34.44
CA ASN A 104 -0.08 -7.57 33.72
C ASN A 104 0.23 -8.83 34.53
N ILE A 105 -0.32 -9.97 34.08
CA ILE A 105 -0.09 -11.30 34.68
C ILE A 105 1.38 -11.72 34.50
N THR A 106 1.99 -12.23 35.56
CA THR A 106 3.36 -12.77 35.56
C THR A 106 3.32 -14.29 35.39
N SER A 107 4.39 -14.87 34.82
CA SER A 107 4.52 -16.31 34.63
C SER A 107 4.67 -17.09 35.95
N ARG A 108 5.09 -16.42 37.04
CA ARG A 108 5.31 -16.99 38.37
C ARG A 108 4.97 -15.98 39.46
N GLN A 109 4.86 -16.46 40.72
CA GLN A 109 4.71 -15.58 41.87
C GLN A 109 5.94 -14.66 42.00
N ALA A 110 5.68 -13.37 42.22
CA ALA A 110 6.74 -12.35 42.32
C ALA A 110 7.49 -12.51 43.64
N ASP A 111 8.78 -12.81 43.58
CA ASP A 111 9.70 -12.78 44.72
C ASP A 111 10.01 -11.35 45.12
N ALA A 112 10.49 -11.14 46.37
CA ALA A 112 10.91 -9.82 46.88
C ALA A 112 11.93 -9.14 45.98
N ALA A 113 12.91 -9.88 45.44
CA ALA A 113 13.90 -9.37 44.48
C ALA A 113 13.28 -8.90 43.14
N MET A 114 12.24 -9.55 42.68
CA MET A 114 11.52 -9.12 41.45
C MET A 114 10.69 -7.85 41.70
N LEU A 115 10.09 -7.72 42.86
CA LEU A 115 9.35 -6.50 43.25
C LEU A 115 10.30 -5.30 43.35
N GLU A 116 11.48 -5.48 44.01
CA GLU A 116 12.50 -4.46 44.08
C GLU A 116 13.02 -4.06 42.69
N ALA A 117 13.29 -5.04 41.83
CA ALA A 117 13.69 -4.80 40.42
C ALA A 117 12.59 -4.08 39.62
N ALA A 118 11.32 -4.38 39.84
CA ALA A 118 10.20 -3.70 39.20
C ALA A 118 10.06 -2.25 39.66
N GLU A 119 10.28 -1.97 40.94
CA GLU A 119 10.31 -0.62 41.48
C GLU A 119 11.50 0.16 40.93
N HIS A 120 12.69 -0.45 40.87
CA HIS A 120 13.87 0.12 40.24
C HIS A 120 13.64 0.45 38.77
N TYR A 121 13.00 -0.47 38.00
CA TYR A 121 12.62 -0.24 36.61
C TYR A 121 11.70 0.99 36.48
N ARG A 122 10.65 1.09 37.31
CA ARG A 122 9.71 2.22 37.30
C ARG A 122 10.40 3.55 37.64
N ASN A 123 11.33 3.53 38.57
CA ASN A 123 12.12 4.73 38.95
C ASN A 123 13.02 5.18 37.80
N LEU A 124 13.75 4.25 37.17
CA LEU A 124 14.56 4.54 35.98
C LEU A 124 13.72 5.09 34.83
N GLN A 125 12.54 4.50 34.56
CA GLN A 125 11.63 5.00 33.55
C GLN A 125 11.13 6.41 33.85
N THR A 126 10.81 6.70 35.09
CA THR A 126 10.36 8.03 35.50
C THR A 126 11.47 9.08 35.33
N VAL A 127 12.70 8.75 35.73
CA VAL A 127 13.88 9.61 35.53
C VAL A 127 14.18 9.81 34.04
N SER A 128 14.13 8.73 33.27
CA SER A 128 14.32 8.76 31.80
C SER A 128 13.30 9.67 31.10
N HIS A 129 12.03 9.51 31.41
CA HIS A 129 10.96 10.36 30.83
C HIS A 129 11.09 11.83 31.27
N ALA A 130 11.57 12.10 32.51
CA ALA A 130 11.84 13.46 32.96
C ALA A 130 13.05 14.07 32.21
N ALA A 131 14.12 13.31 32.08
CA ALA A 131 15.35 13.74 31.39
C ALA A 131 15.05 13.97 29.88
N MET A 132 14.33 13.07 29.22
CA MET A 132 13.87 13.22 27.84
C MET A 132 13.04 14.51 27.67
N GLY A 133 12.11 14.76 28.60
CA GLY A 133 11.28 15.96 28.58
C GLY A 133 12.11 17.24 28.68
N VAL A 134 13.03 17.30 29.65
CA VAL A 134 13.92 18.46 29.84
C VAL A 134 14.83 18.66 28.64
N ALA A 135 15.48 17.60 28.15
CA ALA A 135 16.37 17.68 26.99
C ALA A 135 15.65 18.10 25.72
N GLY A 136 14.48 17.49 25.46
CA GLY A 136 13.66 17.83 24.27
C GLY A 136 13.17 19.27 24.29
N LEU A 137 12.66 19.75 25.44
CA LEU A 137 12.20 21.13 25.60
C LEU A 137 13.36 22.12 25.50
N ALA A 138 14.48 21.84 26.16
CA ALA A 138 15.67 22.69 26.12
C ALA A 138 16.18 22.83 24.66
N LEU A 139 16.25 21.72 23.92
CA LEU A 139 16.69 21.73 22.53
C LEU A 139 15.72 22.51 21.63
N ALA A 140 14.40 22.35 21.83
CA ALA A 140 13.38 23.09 21.08
C ALA A 140 13.48 24.60 21.34
N ILE A 141 13.57 25.01 22.61
CA ILE A 141 13.70 26.42 22.99
C ILE A 141 14.99 27.00 22.45
N LEU A 142 16.10 26.28 22.60
CA LEU A 142 17.41 26.73 22.11
C LEU A 142 17.40 26.91 20.59
N GLY A 143 16.87 25.92 19.83
CA GLY A 143 16.76 25.98 18.38
C GLY A 143 15.90 27.14 17.91
N GLY A 144 14.73 27.33 18.56
CA GLY A 144 13.83 28.46 18.29
C GLY A 144 14.48 29.81 18.63
N ALA A 145 15.10 29.95 19.76
CA ALA A 145 15.75 31.20 20.20
C ALA A 145 16.94 31.57 19.30
N LEU A 146 17.82 30.61 18.99
CA LEU A 146 18.98 30.83 18.12
C LEU A 146 18.52 31.25 16.68
N THR A 147 17.47 30.67 16.15
CA THR A 147 16.96 31.06 14.84
C THR A 147 16.31 32.43 14.88
N LEU A 148 15.51 32.75 15.89
CA LEU A 148 14.89 34.06 16.07
C LEU A 148 15.91 35.20 16.13
N THR A 149 17.04 35.01 16.86
CA THR A 149 18.12 36.02 16.97
C THR A 149 18.87 36.20 15.64
N ARG A 150 18.94 35.17 14.79
CA ARG A 150 19.65 35.19 13.51
C ARG A 150 18.82 35.69 12.35
N ILE A 151 17.53 35.96 12.52
CA ILE A 151 16.65 36.48 11.45
C ILE A 151 17.16 37.88 11.02
N ARG A 152 17.55 37.98 9.74
CA ARG A 152 17.99 39.21 9.06
C ARG A 152 17.26 39.36 7.74
N ALA A 153 17.09 40.59 7.24
CA ALA A 153 16.38 40.86 5.99
C ALA A 153 16.95 40.11 4.77
N GLN A 154 18.27 39.97 4.71
CA GLN A 154 18.98 39.31 3.60
C GLN A 154 19.12 37.80 3.78
N GLN A 155 18.59 37.20 4.86
CA GLN A 155 18.69 35.76 5.09
C GLN A 155 17.87 34.98 4.08
N ARG A 156 18.48 34.00 3.41
CA ARG A 156 17.84 33.10 2.44
C ARG A 156 17.03 32.02 3.14
N ALA A 157 16.01 32.42 3.91
CA ALA A 157 15.19 31.51 4.71
C ALA A 157 14.47 30.47 3.84
N ARG A 158 14.01 30.84 2.64
CA ARG A 158 13.41 29.95 1.67
C ARG A 158 14.33 28.77 1.32
N ASN A 159 15.57 29.07 0.94
CA ASN A 159 16.54 28.03 0.56
C ASN A 159 16.82 27.07 1.70
N GLY A 160 16.88 27.56 2.96
CA GLY A 160 17.06 26.71 4.13
C GLY A 160 15.89 25.75 4.35
N VAL A 161 14.66 26.25 4.24
CA VAL A 161 13.44 25.43 4.34
C VAL A 161 13.38 24.42 3.18
N GLU A 162 13.57 24.85 1.94
CA GLU A 162 13.54 24.00 0.76
C GLU A 162 14.61 22.90 0.82
N SER A 163 15.81 23.18 1.34
CA SER A 163 16.84 22.16 1.53
C SER A 163 16.41 21.08 2.52
N ILE A 164 15.80 21.45 3.65
CA ILE A 164 15.33 20.48 4.65
C ILE A 164 14.17 19.66 4.08
N VAL A 165 13.22 20.29 3.40
CA VAL A 165 12.13 19.60 2.72
C VAL A 165 12.67 18.63 1.67
N LYS A 166 13.66 19.06 0.88
CA LYS A 166 14.31 18.20 -0.12
C LYS A 166 14.98 16.98 0.52
N ILE A 167 15.70 17.15 1.64
CA ILE A 167 16.32 16.03 2.36
C ILE A 167 15.23 15.07 2.84
N PHE A 168 14.13 15.59 3.40
CA PHE A 168 13.02 14.76 3.85
C PHE A 168 12.37 13.97 2.70
N LEU A 169 12.14 14.63 1.56
CA LEU A 169 11.61 13.96 0.37
C LEU A 169 12.54 12.87 -0.17
N ILE A 170 13.86 13.13 -0.17
CA ILE A 170 14.87 12.13 -0.56
C ILE A 170 14.84 10.94 0.40
N LEU A 171 14.78 11.18 1.71
CA LEU A 171 14.70 10.11 2.71
C LEU A 171 13.43 9.26 2.52
N CYS A 172 12.27 9.89 2.37
CA CYS A 172 11.01 9.18 2.12
C CYS A 172 11.06 8.34 0.83
N SER A 173 11.59 8.94 -0.25
CA SER A 173 11.78 8.24 -1.53
C SER A 173 12.75 7.06 -1.39
N SER A 174 13.87 7.26 -0.67
CA SER A 174 14.85 6.19 -0.44
C SER A 174 14.26 5.04 0.39
N ILE A 175 13.49 5.33 1.43
CA ILE A 175 12.80 4.31 2.22
C ILE A 175 11.83 3.52 1.35
N ALA A 176 11.01 4.20 0.53
CA ALA A 176 10.08 3.54 -0.38
C ALA A 176 10.79 2.61 -1.38
N ILE A 177 11.89 3.08 -1.98
CA ILE A 177 12.70 2.29 -2.92
C ILE A 177 13.32 1.08 -2.21
N LEU A 178 13.96 1.29 -1.04
CA LEU A 178 14.60 0.22 -0.29
C LEU A 178 13.58 -0.82 0.19
N THR A 179 12.39 -0.39 0.63
CA THR A 179 11.31 -1.30 1.00
C THR A 179 10.86 -2.14 -0.19
N THR A 180 10.68 -1.52 -1.36
CA THR A 180 10.30 -2.25 -2.59
C THR A 180 11.38 -3.27 -2.98
N ILE A 181 12.65 -2.86 -2.96
CA ILE A 181 13.77 -3.78 -3.22
C ILE A 181 13.78 -4.92 -2.20
N GLY A 182 13.60 -4.61 -0.91
CA GLY A 182 13.55 -5.61 0.17
C GLY A 182 12.45 -6.64 -0.04
N ILE A 183 11.24 -6.20 -0.43
CA ILE A 183 10.12 -7.11 -0.73
C ILE A 183 10.48 -8.02 -1.92
N VAL A 184 10.99 -7.46 -3.03
CA VAL A 184 11.36 -8.24 -4.21
C VAL A 184 12.45 -9.25 -3.88
N LEU A 185 13.47 -8.85 -3.13
CA LEU A 185 14.56 -9.75 -2.72
C LEU A 185 14.06 -10.86 -1.77
N SER A 186 13.16 -10.54 -0.84
CA SER A 186 12.56 -11.52 0.07
C SER A 186 11.76 -12.57 -0.71
N VAL A 187 10.88 -12.13 -1.62
CA VAL A 187 10.10 -13.03 -2.47
C VAL A 187 11.01 -13.88 -3.35
N LEU A 188 12.06 -13.28 -3.93
CA LEU A 188 13.03 -14.00 -4.75
C LEU A 188 13.78 -15.06 -3.93
N PHE A 189 14.25 -14.73 -2.73
CA PHE A 189 14.99 -15.65 -1.88
C PHE A 189 14.15 -16.87 -1.50
N GLU A 190 12.91 -16.66 -1.03
CA GLU A 190 12.01 -17.75 -0.66
C GLU A 190 11.58 -18.57 -1.90
N SER A 191 11.40 -17.94 -3.06
CA SER A 191 11.14 -18.65 -4.30
C SER A 191 12.32 -19.54 -4.74
N LEU A 192 13.55 -19.08 -4.57
CA LEU A 192 14.73 -19.90 -4.87
C LEU A 192 14.83 -21.12 -3.96
N ARG A 193 14.46 -20.98 -2.68
CA ARG A 193 14.37 -22.13 -1.74
C ARG A 193 13.30 -23.12 -2.21
N PHE A 194 12.15 -22.65 -2.68
CA PHE A 194 11.12 -23.52 -3.26
C PHE A 194 11.65 -24.29 -4.47
N PHE A 195 12.34 -23.65 -5.41
CA PHE A 195 12.87 -24.28 -6.62
C PHE A 195 14.04 -25.26 -6.37
N GLN A 196 14.61 -25.29 -5.17
CA GLN A 196 15.52 -26.36 -4.75
C GLN A 196 14.77 -27.67 -4.47
N ALA A 197 13.51 -27.60 -4.04
CA ALA A 197 12.67 -28.75 -3.73
C ALA A 197 11.79 -29.19 -4.93
N VAL A 198 11.30 -28.23 -5.73
CA VAL A 198 10.39 -28.47 -6.86
C VAL A 198 11.01 -27.93 -8.16
N PRO A 199 11.21 -28.76 -9.20
CA PRO A 199 11.79 -28.31 -10.45
C PRO A 199 10.95 -27.21 -11.12
N LEU A 200 11.60 -26.15 -11.59
CA LEU A 200 10.94 -25.00 -12.26
C LEU A 200 10.03 -25.43 -13.42
N ARG A 201 10.44 -26.45 -14.19
CA ARG A 201 9.66 -26.97 -15.32
C ARG A 201 8.34 -27.61 -14.85
N GLU A 202 8.37 -28.36 -13.76
CA GLU A 202 7.17 -28.97 -13.18
C GLU A 202 6.22 -27.90 -12.65
N PHE A 203 6.75 -26.89 -11.99
CA PHE A 203 5.96 -25.77 -11.49
C PHE A 203 5.31 -24.97 -12.61
N LEU A 204 6.03 -24.58 -13.68
CA LEU A 204 5.50 -23.73 -14.72
C LEU A 204 4.60 -24.47 -15.74
N LEU A 205 4.82 -25.76 -15.97
CA LEU A 205 4.13 -26.56 -16.99
C LEU A 205 3.23 -27.65 -16.42
N GLY A 206 3.22 -27.87 -15.12
CA GLY A 206 2.36 -28.86 -14.45
C GLY A 206 0.88 -28.48 -14.58
N LEU A 207 0.05 -29.49 -14.81
CA LEU A 207 -1.40 -29.35 -15.03
C LEU A 207 -2.23 -29.61 -13.77
N ASP A 208 -1.60 -30.08 -12.71
CA ASP A 208 -2.25 -30.41 -11.44
C ASP A 208 -1.72 -29.54 -10.32
N TRP A 209 -2.63 -28.93 -9.56
CA TRP A 209 -2.33 -28.16 -8.39
C TRP A 209 -2.97 -28.78 -7.14
N SER A 210 -2.15 -29.38 -6.30
CA SER A 210 -2.53 -29.91 -4.99
C SER A 210 -1.36 -29.78 -4.01
N PRO A 211 -1.20 -28.62 -3.36
CA PRO A 211 -0.02 -28.32 -2.52
C PRO A 211 -0.05 -29.00 -1.17
N GLN A 212 -1.04 -29.89 -0.90
CA GLN A 212 -1.14 -30.62 0.34
C GLN A 212 -0.12 -31.75 0.34
N THR A 213 0.90 -31.63 1.17
CA THR A 213 1.89 -32.68 1.45
C THR A 213 1.54 -33.40 2.74
N ALA A 214 1.80 -34.70 2.81
CA ALA A 214 1.67 -35.47 4.05
C ALA A 214 2.68 -34.95 5.09
N ILE A 215 2.19 -34.49 6.24
CA ILE A 215 3.02 -33.95 7.34
C ILE A 215 3.61 -35.13 8.16
N ARG A 216 2.94 -36.27 8.14
CA ARG A 216 3.38 -37.48 8.87
C ARG A 216 3.58 -38.67 7.91
N SER A 217 4.56 -39.51 8.21
CA SER A 217 4.90 -40.68 7.39
C SER A 217 3.79 -41.75 7.31
N ASP A 218 2.79 -41.67 8.18
CA ASP A 218 1.62 -42.54 8.24
C ASP A 218 0.37 -41.96 7.57
N GLN A 219 0.45 -40.71 7.10
CA GLN A 219 -0.63 -40.05 6.35
C GLN A 219 -0.59 -40.46 4.88
N VAL A 220 -1.71 -40.97 4.36
CA VAL A 220 -1.93 -41.13 2.93
C VAL A 220 -2.30 -39.74 2.38
N GLY A 221 -1.28 -38.92 2.16
CA GLY A 221 -1.42 -37.59 1.57
C GLY A 221 -1.02 -37.58 0.10
N SER A 222 -1.45 -36.58 -0.64
CA SER A 222 -0.96 -36.36 -1.97
C SER A 222 0.55 -36.05 -1.95
N SER A 223 1.28 -36.47 -2.96
CA SER A 223 2.74 -36.25 -3.09
C SER A 223 3.11 -34.78 -3.28
N GLY A 224 2.12 -33.86 -3.23
CA GLY A 224 2.28 -32.45 -3.51
C GLY A 224 2.48 -32.21 -5.02
N ALA A 225 1.42 -31.84 -5.71
CA ALA A 225 1.51 -31.36 -7.09
C ALA A 225 1.52 -29.82 -7.10
N PHE A 226 2.53 -29.24 -7.73
CA PHE A 226 2.74 -27.78 -7.73
C PHE A 226 2.65 -27.18 -9.13
N GLY A 227 1.82 -27.74 -10.02
CA GLY A 227 1.62 -27.22 -11.37
C GLY A 227 0.82 -25.92 -11.38
N ALA A 228 1.40 -24.81 -11.84
CA ALA A 228 0.77 -23.50 -11.80
C ALA A 228 -0.20 -23.23 -12.96
N VAL A 229 -0.22 -24.06 -14.01
CA VAL A 229 -1.05 -23.85 -15.23
C VAL A 229 -2.54 -23.65 -14.90
N PRO A 230 -3.20 -24.46 -14.06
CA PRO A 230 -4.61 -24.27 -13.74
C PRO A 230 -4.90 -22.91 -13.10
N LEU A 231 -3.99 -22.42 -12.24
CA LEU A 231 -4.12 -21.15 -11.55
C LEU A 231 -4.03 -19.96 -12.50
N PHE A 232 -3.06 -20.01 -13.41
CA PHE A 232 -2.94 -18.97 -14.45
C PHE A 232 -4.08 -19.03 -15.45
N ALA A 233 -4.55 -20.21 -15.82
CA ALA A 233 -5.73 -20.37 -16.68
C ALA A 233 -6.99 -19.75 -16.04
N GLY A 234 -7.26 -20.06 -14.76
CA GLY A 234 -8.36 -19.45 -14.01
C GLY A 234 -8.23 -17.94 -13.88
N THR A 235 -7.01 -17.44 -13.60
CA THR A 235 -6.72 -16.00 -13.54
C THR A 235 -7.03 -15.31 -14.87
N LEU A 236 -6.60 -15.88 -16.00
CA LEU A 236 -6.85 -15.33 -17.33
C LEU A 236 -8.33 -15.41 -17.70
N LEU A 237 -9.01 -16.50 -17.38
CA LEU A 237 -10.45 -16.68 -17.67
C LEU A 237 -11.27 -15.60 -16.95
N ILE A 238 -11.10 -15.44 -15.64
CA ILE A 238 -11.85 -14.45 -14.86
C ILE A 238 -11.50 -13.03 -15.30
N SER A 239 -10.23 -12.74 -15.54
CA SER A 239 -9.78 -11.42 -16.03
C SER A 239 -10.36 -11.10 -17.40
N CYS A 240 -10.41 -12.08 -18.31
CA CYS A 240 -11.00 -11.92 -19.64
C CYS A 240 -12.49 -11.57 -19.53
N ILE A 241 -13.27 -12.30 -18.71
CA ILE A 241 -14.69 -12.01 -18.49
C ILE A 241 -14.88 -10.59 -17.96
N ALA A 242 -14.06 -10.20 -16.95
CA ALA A 242 -14.14 -8.87 -16.40
C ALA A 242 -13.83 -7.77 -17.43
N MET A 243 -12.83 -7.97 -18.25
CA MET A 243 -12.45 -6.98 -19.28
C MET A 243 -13.47 -6.88 -20.41
N VAL A 244 -14.12 -7.99 -20.79
CA VAL A 244 -15.22 -8.00 -21.79
C VAL A 244 -16.40 -7.13 -21.30
N VAL A 245 -16.62 -7.03 -20.01
CA VAL A 245 -17.64 -6.15 -19.41
C VAL A 245 -17.10 -4.73 -19.20
N ALA A 246 -15.94 -4.59 -18.55
CA ALA A 246 -15.42 -3.31 -18.11
C ALA A 246 -14.98 -2.40 -19.26
N VAL A 247 -14.34 -2.93 -20.28
CA VAL A 247 -13.77 -2.12 -21.38
C VAL A 247 -14.87 -1.47 -22.22
N PRO A 248 -15.84 -2.19 -22.78
CA PRO A 248 -16.89 -1.56 -23.59
C PRO A 248 -17.69 -0.54 -22.77
N ILE A 249 -18.17 -0.92 -21.58
CA ILE A 249 -19.02 -0.06 -20.76
C ILE A 249 -18.22 1.16 -20.26
N GLY A 250 -17.02 0.95 -19.75
CA GLY A 250 -16.17 2.04 -19.24
C GLY A 250 -15.76 3.02 -20.33
N LEU A 251 -15.35 2.54 -21.50
CA LEU A 251 -14.97 3.37 -22.63
C LEU A 251 -16.14 4.17 -23.19
N MET A 252 -17.30 3.51 -23.41
CA MET A 252 -18.50 4.22 -23.88
C MET A 252 -18.97 5.26 -22.88
N SER A 253 -18.91 4.95 -21.59
CA SER A 253 -19.19 5.90 -20.51
C SER A 253 -18.24 7.10 -20.56
N ALA A 254 -16.94 6.88 -20.74
CA ALA A 254 -15.95 7.96 -20.84
C ALA A 254 -16.23 8.88 -22.06
N ILE A 255 -16.46 8.29 -23.22
CA ILE A 255 -16.79 9.05 -24.45
C ILE A 255 -18.07 9.86 -24.25
N TYR A 256 -19.12 9.28 -23.67
CA TYR A 256 -20.36 9.97 -23.42
C TYR A 256 -20.18 11.14 -22.45
N LEU A 257 -19.52 10.92 -21.32
CA LEU A 257 -19.29 11.93 -20.29
C LEU A 257 -18.36 13.05 -20.76
N SER A 258 -17.36 12.72 -21.59
CA SER A 258 -16.41 13.70 -22.13
C SER A 258 -16.98 14.56 -23.23
N GLU A 259 -17.72 13.96 -24.18
CA GLU A 259 -18.05 14.63 -25.45
C GLU A 259 -19.54 14.98 -25.61
N TYR A 260 -20.46 14.24 -24.95
CA TYR A 260 -21.91 14.43 -25.12
C TYR A 260 -22.61 14.99 -23.88
N ALA A 261 -22.12 14.65 -22.69
CA ALA A 261 -22.81 15.00 -21.46
C ALA A 261 -22.72 16.52 -21.17
N GLY A 262 -23.85 17.10 -20.79
CA GLY A 262 -23.87 18.48 -20.31
C GLY A 262 -23.11 18.62 -18.98
N PRO A 263 -22.64 19.88 -18.64
CA PRO A 263 -21.81 20.12 -17.45
C PRO A 263 -22.43 19.62 -16.15
N HIS A 264 -23.75 19.73 -15.99
CA HIS A 264 -24.47 19.30 -14.79
C HIS A 264 -24.46 17.78 -14.64
N LEU A 265 -24.72 17.04 -15.75
CA LEU A 265 -24.71 15.58 -15.73
C LEU A 265 -23.28 15.04 -15.44
N ARG A 266 -22.30 15.62 -16.12
CA ARG A 266 -20.89 15.26 -15.90
C ARG A 266 -20.45 15.50 -14.45
N ALA A 267 -20.81 16.66 -13.87
CA ALA A 267 -20.49 17.01 -12.49
C ALA A 267 -21.12 16.07 -11.45
N SER A 268 -22.23 15.40 -11.78
CA SER A 268 -22.90 14.45 -10.90
C SER A 268 -22.46 13.00 -11.16
N ALA A 269 -22.29 12.60 -12.42
CA ALA A 269 -21.99 11.22 -12.79
C ALA A 269 -20.54 10.83 -12.48
N LYS A 270 -19.56 11.74 -12.68
CA LYS A 270 -18.15 11.45 -12.41
C LYS A 270 -17.90 11.12 -10.93
N PRO A 271 -18.39 11.90 -9.93
CA PRO A 271 -18.26 11.53 -8.52
C PRO A 271 -18.98 10.22 -8.16
N LEU A 272 -20.12 9.90 -8.78
CA LEU A 272 -20.81 8.63 -8.54
C LEU A 272 -19.98 7.43 -9.00
N LEU A 273 -19.30 7.52 -10.15
CA LEU A 273 -18.35 6.50 -10.58
C LEU A 273 -17.15 6.39 -9.63
N GLU A 274 -16.65 7.51 -9.11
CA GLU A 274 -15.55 7.52 -8.15
C GLU A 274 -15.96 6.89 -6.81
N ILE A 275 -17.19 7.11 -6.33
CA ILE A 275 -17.74 6.45 -5.15
C ILE A 275 -17.79 4.92 -5.36
N LEU A 276 -18.25 4.46 -6.54
CA LEU A 276 -18.28 3.05 -6.87
C LEU A 276 -16.88 2.42 -6.81
N ALA A 277 -15.85 3.11 -7.32
CA ALA A 277 -14.46 2.68 -7.22
C ALA A 277 -13.93 2.63 -5.77
N GLY A 278 -14.51 3.40 -4.86
CA GLY A 278 -14.16 3.47 -3.44
C GLY A 278 -14.75 2.36 -2.57
N ILE A 279 -15.67 1.55 -3.08
CA ILE A 279 -16.27 0.43 -2.33
C ILE A 279 -15.20 -0.65 -2.10
N PRO A 280 -15.02 -1.14 -0.84
CA PRO A 280 -14.09 -2.22 -0.55
C PRO A 280 -14.37 -3.49 -1.38
N THR A 281 -13.33 -4.12 -1.94
CA THR A 281 -13.48 -5.31 -2.81
C THR A 281 -14.15 -6.49 -2.12
N VAL A 282 -14.03 -6.58 -0.78
CA VAL A 282 -14.75 -7.58 0.04
C VAL A 282 -16.26 -7.44 -0.11
N VAL A 283 -16.79 -6.20 -0.15
CA VAL A 283 -18.23 -5.94 -0.31
C VAL A 283 -18.71 -6.43 -1.68
N TYR A 284 -17.92 -6.18 -2.73
CA TYR A 284 -18.18 -6.74 -4.05
C TYR A 284 -18.15 -8.27 -4.05
N GLY A 285 -17.22 -8.87 -3.31
CA GLY A 285 -17.12 -10.32 -3.14
C GLY A 285 -18.37 -10.91 -2.49
N PHE A 286 -18.87 -10.30 -1.41
CA PHE A 286 -20.13 -10.70 -0.77
C PHE A 286 -21.32 -10.55 -1.73
N PHE A 287 -21.40 -9.43 -2.44
CA PHE A 287 -22.45 -9.23 -3.44
C PHE A 287 -22.40 -10.29 -4.53
N ALA A 288 -21.20 -10.61 -5.01
CA ALA A 288 -21.01 -11.67 -6.01
C ALA A 288 -21.47 -13.04 -5.50
N ALA A 289 -21.07 -13.42 -4.28
CA ALA A 289 -21.38 -14.74 -3.72
C ALA A 289 -22.85 -14.89 -3.31
N LEU A 290 -23.46 -13.84 -2.73
CA LEU A 290 -24.81 -13.94 -2.15
C LEU A 290 -25.94 -13.54 -3.13
N MET A 291 -25.65 -12.73 -4.13
CA MET A 291 -26.66 -12.22 -5.06
C MET A 291 -26.43 -12.68 -6.50
N VAL A 292 -25.22 -12.44 -7.03
CA VAL A 292 -24.95 -12.69 -8.46
C VAL A 292 -24.78 -14.17 -8.78
N ALA A 293 -24.04 -14.91 -7.95
CA ALA A 293 -23.81 -16.34 -8.17
C ALA A 293 -25.11 -17.16 -8.08
N PRO A 294 -26.00 -16.98 -7.07
CA PRO A 294 -27.29 -17.62 -7.04
C PRO A 294 -28.18 -17.24 -8.24
N PHE A 295 -28.19 -15.95 -8.63
CA PHE A 295 -28.97 -15.49 -9.79
C PHE A 295 -28.51 -16.17 -11.10
N ILE A 296 -27.20 -16.29 -11.32
CA ILE A 296 -26.64 -16.95 -12.51
C ILE A 296 -26.97 -18.44 -12.49
N ARG A 297 -26.82 -19.09 -11.32
CA ARG A 297 -27.13 -20.52 -11.16
C ARG A 297 -28.60 -20.80 -11.44
N ASP A 298 -29.51 -20.05 -10.80
CA ASP A 298 -30.95 -20.26 -10.94
C ASP A 298 -31.41 -19.97 -12.39
N SER A 299 -30.90 -18.91 -13.00
CA SER A 299 -31.16 -18.58 -14.40
C SER A 299 -30.58 -19.64 -15.38
N GLY A 300 -29.39 -20.16 -15.08
CA GLY A 300 -28.74 -21.22 -15.87
C GLY A 300 -29.52 -22.53 -15.78
N SER A 301 -30.01 -22.90 -14.61
CA SER A 301 -30.83 -24.12 -14.43
C SER A 301 -32.15 -24.07 -15.22
N LEU A 302 -32.77 -22.89 -15.33
CA LEU A 302 -33.95 -22.69 -16.18
C LEU A 302 -33.65 -22.91 -17.67
N LEU A 303 -32.39 -22.68 -18.08
CA LEU A 303 -31.93 -22.91 -19.46
C LEU A 303 -31.36 -24.33 -19.67
N GLY A 304 -31.42 -25.20 -18.64
CA GLY A 304 -30.85 -26.55 -18.68
C GLY A 304 -29.33 -26.59 -18.64
N LEU A 305 -28.68 -25.51 -18.18
CA LEU A 305 -27.23 -25.43 -18.01
C LEU A 305 -26.84 -25.85 -16.57
N ASP A 306 -25.76 -26.62 -16.46
CA ASP A 306 -25.16 -26.96 -15.18
C ASP A 306 -24.21 -25.85 -14.77
N VAL A 307 -24.61 -25.07 -13.75
CA VAL A 307 -23.84 -23.93 -13.24
C VAL A 307 -23.39 -24.21 -11.83
N ALA A 308 -22.09 -24.17 -11.58
CA ALA A 308 -21.54 -24.31 -10.24
C ALA A 308 -22.04 -23.21 -9.30
N SER A 309 -22.15 -23.52 -8.01
CA SER A 309 -22.54 -22.55 -6.97
C SER A 309 -21.57 -21.35 -6.89
N GLU A 310 -20.33 -21.61 -7.18
CA GLU A 310 -19.25 -20.63 -7.33
C GLU A 310 -18.76 -20.76 -8.77
N SER A 311 -18.72 -19.66 -9.52
CA SER A 311 -18.38 -19.73 -10.95
C SER A 311 -17.47 -18.59 -11.38
N ALA A 312 -16.61 -18.87 -12.37
CA ALA A 312 -15.77 -17.86 -12.99
C ALA A 312 -16.59 -16.70 -13.56
N LEU A 313 -17.78 -16.98 -14.08
CA LEU A 313 -18.69 -15.97 -14.65
C LEU A 313 -19.19 -15.00 -13.57
N ALA A 314 -19.62 -15.49 -12.41
CA ALA A 314 -20.10 -14.63 -11.32
C ALA A 314 -19.01 -13.70 -10.81
N ALA A 315 -17.83 -14.24 -10.53
CA ALA A 315 -16.69 -13.46 -10.11
C ALA A 315 -16.24 -12.45 -11.19
N GLY A 316 -16.13 -12.89 -12.44
CA GLY A 316 -15.71 -12.05 -13.55
C GLY A 316 -16.67 -10.90 -13.86
N LEU A 317 -17.99 -11.13 -13.81
CA LEU A 317 -18.99 -10.07 -14.00
C LEU A 317 -18.90 -8.99 -12.94
N VAL A 318 -18.86 -9.37 -11.65
CA VAL A 318 -18.77 -8.40 -10.54
C VAL A 318 -17.43 -7.68 -10.55
N MET A 319 -16.33 -8.38 -10.85
CA MET A 319 -15.04 -7.76 -11.03
C MET A 319 -15.06 -6.77 -12.21
N GLY A 320 -15.74 -7.10 -13.30
CA GLY A 320 -15.97 -6.20 -14.43
C GLY A 320 -16.68 -4.92 -14.01
N ILE A 321 -17.76 -5.03 -13.24
CA ILE A 321 -18.48 -3.86 -12.69
C ILE A 321 -17.57 -2.98 -11.86
N MET A 322 -16.74 -3.57 -10.98
CA MET A 322 -15.77 -2.84 -10.15
C MET A 322 -14.71 -2.10 -10.99
N ILE A 323 -14.34 -2.66 -12.14
CA ILE A 323 -13.29 -2.08 -13.01
C ILE A 323 -13.84 -1.00 -13.95
N ILE A 324 -15.16 -0.96 -14.24
CA ILE A 324 -15.79 0.06 -15.09
C ILE A 324 -15.36 1.48 -14.74
N PRO A 325 -15.43 1.95 -13.46
CA PRO A 325 -15.04 3.31 -13.09
C PRO A 325 -13.58 3.59 -13.41
N PHE A 326 -12.71 2.62 -13.22
CA PHE A 326 -11.27 2.76 -13.48
C PHE A 326 -10.98 2.95 -14.96
N VAL A 327 -11.58 2.12 -15.84
CA VAL A 327 -11.46 2.26 -17.30
C VAL A 327 -12.08 3.57 -17.76
N SER A 328 -13.25 3.94 -17.22
CA SER A 328 -13.94 5.19 -17.57
C SER A 328 -13.12 6.42 -17.19
N SER A 329 -12.57 6.48 -15.98
CA SER A 329 -11.78 7.62 -15.52
C SER A 329 -10.49 7.80 -16.32
N LEU A 330 -9.73 6.72 -16.53
CA LEU A 330 -8.50 6.79 -17.32
C LEU A 330 -8.77 7.17 -18.77
N SER A 331 -9.84 6.66 -19.35
CA SER A 331 -10.22 6.99 -20.74
C SER A 331 -10.71 8.45 -20.86
N ASP A 332 -11.51 8.93 -19.89
CA ASP A 332 -11.95 10.35 -19.82
C ASP A 332 -10.76 11.29 -19.74
N ASP A 333 -9.78 11.00 -18.90
CA ASP A 333 -8.58 11.83 -18.72
C ASP A 333 -7.76 11.94 -20.02
N VAL A 334 -7.59 10.83 -20.74
CA VAL A 334 -6.87 10.80 -22.02
C VAL A 334 -7.66 11.49 -23.15
N ILE A 335 -8.97 11.30 -23.22
CA ILE A 335 -9.83 11.97 -24.20
C ILE A 335 -9.80 13.49 -23.99
N ASN A 336 -9.86 13.95 -22.73
CA ASN A 336 -9.78 15.39 -22.42
C ASN A 336 -8.38 15.98 -22.66
N ALA A 337 -7.32 15.17 -22.63
CA ALA A 337 -5.96 15.62 -22.94
C ALA A 337 -5.72 15.92 -24.42
N VAL A 338 -6.62 15.48 -25.32
CA VAL A 338 -6.55 15.80 -26.77
C VAL A 338 -6.73 17.32 -26.96
N PRO A 339 -5.81 18.03 -27.65
CA PRO A 339 -5.86 19.46 -27.82
C PRO A 339 -7.17 19.95 -28.46
N GLN A 340 -7.75 21.04 -27.93
CA GLN A 340 -8.99 21.63 -28.43
C GLN A 340 -8.86 22.07 -29.89
N ALA A 341 -7.67 22.51 -30.33
CA ALA A 341 -7.41 22.91 -31.69
C ALA A 341 -7.70 21.80 -32.75
N LEU A 342 -7.52 20.53 -32.39
CA LEU A 342 -7.86 19.40 -33.26
C LEU A 342 -9.39 19.26 -33.42
N ARG A 343 -10.14 19.50 -32.34
CA ARG A 343 -11.61 19.49 -32.37
C ARG A 343 -12.13 20.64 -33.21
N ASP A 344 -11.65 21.87 -32.96
CA ASP A 344 -12.05 23.07 -33.67
C ASP A 344 -11.70 22.99 -35.16
N GLY A 345 -10.53 22.42 -35.50
CA GLY A 345 -10.13 22.17 -36.88
C GLY A 345 -11.07 21.22 -37.61
N ALA A 346 -11.47 20.11 -36.96
CA ALA A 346 -12.43 19.16 -37.52
C ALA A 346 -13.80 19.79 -37.75
N TYR A 347 -14.31 20.56 -36.79
CA TYR A 347 -15.58 21.28 -36.92
C TYR A 347 -15.49 22.37 -38.00
N GLY A 348 -14.36 23.10 -38.09
CA GLY A 348 -14.11 24.09 -39.14
C GLY A 348 -14.12 23.52 -40.57
N LEU A 349 -13.78 22.23 -40.72
CA LEU A 349 -13.89 21.48 -41.97
C LEU A 349 -15.30 20.85 -42.22
N GLY A 350 -16.26 21.14 -41.34
CA GLY A 350 -17.64 20.70 -41.46
C GLY A 350 -17.91 19.28 -40.94
N ALA A 351 -17.00 18.69 -40.14
CA ALA A 351 -17.23 17.38 -39.55
C ALA A 351 -18.30 17.46 -38.43
N THR A 352 -19.15 16.43 -38.37
CA THR A 352 -20.12 16.28 -37.28
C THR A 352 -19.40 15.85 -36.00
N GLN A 353 -20.06 16.02 -34.84
CA GLN A 353 -19.50 15.59 -33.55
C GLN A 353 -19.09 14.12 -33.56
N ALA A 354 -19.92 13.22 -34.05
CA ALA A 354 -19.63 11.79 -34.16
C ALA A 354 -18.41 11.51 -35.06
N GLU A 355 -18.28 12.23 -36.17
CA GLU A 355 -17.13 12.10 -37.07
C GLU A 355 -15.86 12.61 -36.45
N THR A 356 -15.92 13.76 -35.73
CA THR A 356 -14.80 14.32 -34.98
C THR A 356 -14.32 13.33 -33.90
N ILE A 357 -15.23 12.74 -33.13
CA ILE A 357 -14.89 11.72 -32.14
C ILE A 357 -14.20 10.52 -32.79
N ARG A 358 -14.82 9.96 -33.82
CA ARG A 358 -14.35 8.72 -34.45
C ARG A 358 -13.06 8.89 -35.25
N LYS A 359 -12.89 10.01 -35.97
CA LYS A 359 -11.79 10.22 -36.92
C LYS A 359 -10.64 11.02 -36.36
N VAL A 360 -10.85 11.82 -35.29
CA VAL A 360 -9.85 12.72 -34.74
C VAL A 360 -9.56 12.40 -33.27
N ILE A 361 -10.56 12.47 -32.39
CA ILE A 361 -10.35 12.35 -30.94
C ILE A 361 -9.96 10.94 -30.55
N PHE A 362 -10.73 9.92 -30.98
CA PHE A 362 -10.49 8.53 -30.63
C PHE A 362 -9.13 8.02 -31.12
N PRO A 363 -8.71 8.24 -32.38
CA PRO A 363 -7.37 7.85 -32.82
C PRO A 363 -6.25 8.58 -32.06
N ALA A 364 -6.41 9.86 -31.75
CA ALA A 364 -5.43 10.62 -30.99
C ALA A 364 -5.34 10.15 -29.51
N ALA A 365 -6.47 9.77 -28.90
CA ALA A 365 -6.56 9.26 -27.54
C ALA A 365 -6.21 7.75 -27.43
N LEU A 366 -6.26 7.00 -28.54
CA LEU A 366 -6.14 5.54 -28.55
C LEU A 366 -4.91 4.99 -27.80
N PRO A 367 -3.72 5.55 -27.94
CA PRO A 367 -2.54 5.05 -27.21
C PRO A 367 -2.73 5.12 -25.69
N GLY A 368 -3.28 6.21 -25.19
CA GLY A 368 -3.55 6.38 -23.76
C GLY A 368 -4.69 5.49 -23.28
N ILE A 369 -5.75 5.31 -24.09
CA ILE A 369 -6.86 4.39 -23.79
C ILE A 369 -6.33 2.95 -23.68
N VAL A 370 -5.52 2.49 -24.65
CA VAL A 370 -4.89 1.15 -24.60
C VAL A 370 -4.00 1.01 -23.36
N GLY A 371 -3.23 2.03 -23.02
CA GLY A 371 -2.44 2.04 -21.78
C GLY A 371 -3.31 1.90 -20.54
N GLY A 372 -4.42 2.63 -20.46
CA GLY A 372 -5.40 2.53 -19.38
C GLY A 372 -6.04 1.14 -19.28
N ILE A 373 -6.38 0.53 -20.42
CA ILE A 373 -6.92 -0.85 -20.49
C ILE A 373 -5.88 -1.86 -19.96
N LEU A 374 -4.61 -1.74 -20.35
CA LEU A 374 -3.56 -2.65 -19.89
C LEU A 374 -3.32 -2.51 -18.37
N LEU A 375 -3.43 -1.30 -17.82
CA LEU A 375 -3.41 -1.09 -16.36
C LEU A 375 -4.62 -1.72 -15.68
N ALA A 376 -5.82 -1.66 -16.30
CA ALA A 376 -7.01 -2.34 -15.82
C ALA A 376 -6.87 -3.86 -15.84
N VAL A 377 -6.24 -4.44 -16.88
CA VAL A 377 -5.90 -5.87 -16.94
C VAL A 377 -4.96 -6.26 -15.82
N SER A 378 -3.89 -5.49 -15.57
CA SER A 378 -2.97 -5.72 -14.45
C SER A 378 -3.70 -5.74 -13.10
N ARG A 379 -4.67 -4.82 -12.93
CA ARG A 379 -5.50 -4.77 -11.72
C ARG A 379 -6.42 -5.99 -11.60
N ALA A 380 -7.04 -6.43 -12.71
CA ALA A 380 -7.89 -7.62 -12.75
C ALA A 380 -7.13 -8.89 -12.38
N ILE A 381 -5.91 -9.07 -12.91
CA ILE A 381 -5.05 -10.22 -12.62
C ILE A 381 -4.65 -10.27 -11.12
N GLY A 382 -4.52 -9.10 -10.48
CA GLY A 382 -4.17 -8.98 -9.06
C GLY A 382 -5.36 -9.06 -8.10
N GLU A 383 -6.61 -9.14 -8.58
CA GLU A 383 -7.78 -9.16 -7.70
C GLU A 383 -7.86 -10.48 -6.93
N THR A 384 -8.12 -10.37 -5.64
CA THR A 384 -8.10 -11.52 -4.72
C THR A 384 -9.47 -11.73 -4.07
N MET A 385 -10.04 -10.68 -3.47
CA MET A 385 -11.17 -10.83 -2.55
C MET A 385 -12.47 -11.22 -3.25
N ILE A 386 -12.76 -10.65 -4.42
CA ILE A 386 -13.95 -11.02 -5.20
C ILE A 386 -13.85 -12.47 -5.65
N VAL A 387 -12.67 -12.89 -6.07
CA VAL A 387 -12.43 -14.25 -6.60
C VAL A 387 -12.50 -15.29 -5.48
N VAL A 388 -11.86 -15.05 -4.32
CA VAL A 388 -11.95 -15.93 -3.14
C VAL A 388 -13.38 -16.24 -2.76
N MET A 389 -14.26 -15.24 -2.87
CA MET A 389 -15.65 -15.35 -2.39
C MET A 389 -16.62 -15.89 -3.43
N ALA A 390 -16.34 -15.72 -4.73
CA ALA A 390 -17.35 -15.97 -5.77
C ALA A 390 -16.92 -16.95 -6.86
N ALA A 391 -15.62 -17.25 -7.02
CA ALA A 391 -15.15 -18.15 -8.09
C ALA A 391 -14.80 -19.57 -7.60
N GLY A 392 -14.57 -19.71 -6.29
CA GLY A 392 -14.19 -20.99 -5.67
C GLY A 392 -12.69 -21.14 -5.41
N LEU A 393 -12.32 -22.27 -4.78
CA LEU A 393 -10.96 -22.60 -4.40
C LEU A 393 -10.38 -23.78 -5.22
N ALA A 394 -11.17 -24.40 -6.08
CA ALA A 394 -10.78 -25.56 -6.85
C ALA A 394 -9.88 -25.18 -8.03
N ALA A 395 -8.71 -25.79 -8.10
CA ALA A 395 -7.75 -25.56 -9.18
C ALA A 395 -8.09 -26.35 -10.45
N ASN A 396 -9.29 -26.14 -10.99
CA ASN A 396 -9.75 -26.83 -12.18
C ASN A 396 -9.14 -26.18 -13.43
N LEU A 397 -8.60 -27.00 -14.31
CA LEU A 397 -8.16 -26.56 -15.63
C LEU A 397 -9.33 -26.62 -16.62
N THR A 398 -10.08 -25.54 -16.74
CA THR A 398 -11.25 -25.44 -17.60
C THR A 398 -11.31 -24.07 -18.29
N ALA A 399 -11.93 -24.03 -19.47
CA ALA A 399 -12.30 -22.80 -20.16
C ALA A 399 -13.79 -22.48 -20.02
N ASN A 400 -14.56 -23.32 -19.31
CA ASN A 400 -15.98 -23.11 -19.10
C ASN A 400 -16.22 -22.03 -18.01
N PRO A 401 -16.84 -20.89 -18.33
CA PRO A 401 -17.08 -19.82 -17.38
C PRO A 401 -18.10 -20.19 -16.28
N LEU A 402 -18.87 -21.27 -16.45
CA LEU A 402 -19.89 -21.72 -15.52
C LEU A 402 -19.35 -22.65 -14.43
N GLU A 403 -18.09 -23.04 -14.52
CA GLU A 403 -17.42 -23.90 -13.55
C GLU A 403 -16.67 -23.07 -12.49
N ALA A 404 -16.40 -23.72 -11.34
CA ALA A 404 -15.56 -23.17 -10.30
C ALA A 404 -14.10 -23.25 -10.69
N VAL A 405 -13.39 -22.12 -10.53
CA VAL A 405 -11.95 -22.01 -10.78
C VAL A 405 -11.31 -21.19 -9.67
N THR A 406 -9.99 -21.29 -9.54
CA THR A 406 -9.23 -20.45 -8.61
C THR A 406 -8.19 -19.63 -9.36
N THR A 407 -7.62 -18.63 -8.70
CA THR A 407 -6.57 -17.76 -9.27
C THR A 407 -5.28 -17.88 -8.49
N VAL A 408 -4.19 -17.39 -9.08
CA VAL A 408 -2.88 -17.32 -8.44
C VAL A 408 -2.96 -16.56 -7.11
N THR A 409 -3.62 -15.42 -7.08
CA THR A 409 -3.76 -14.57 -5.88
C THR A 409 -4.55 -15.24 -4.76
N VAL A 410 -5.61 -15.98 -5.11
CA VAL A 410 -6.41 -16.76 -4.15
C VAL A 410 -5.57 -17.84 -3.52
N GLN A 411 -4.80 -18.58 -4.31
CA GLN A 411 -3.93 -19.64 -3.79
C GLN A 411 -2.81 -19.11 -2.91
N ILE A 412 -2.21 -17.95 -3.23
CA ILE A 412 -1.24 -17.29 -2.36
C ILE A 412 -1.86 -17.01 -0.98
N VAL A 413 -3.08 -16.45 -0.94
CA VAL A 413 -3.76 -16.16 0.33
C VAL A 413 -4.08 -17.43 1.11
N THR A 414 -4.62 -18.46 0.44
CA THR A 414 -4.95 -19.74 1.11
C THR A 414 -3.73 -20.46 1.66
N LEU A 415 -2.60 -20.37 0.98
CA LEU A 415 -1.33 -20.96 1.44
C LEU A 415 -0.71 -20.20 2.63
N LEU A 416 -0.95 -18.88 2.71
CA LEU A 416 -0.40 -18.02 3.76
C LEU A 416 -1.36 -17.80 4.94
N THR A 417 -2.57 -18.40 4.92
CA THR A 417 -3.53 -18.35 6.03
C THR A 417 -3.64 -19.70 6.72
N GLY A 418 -3.71 -19.74 8.06
CA GLY A 418 -3.80 -20.94 8.87
C GLY A 418 -2.46 -21.35 9.50
N ASP A 419 -2.34 -22.62 9.90
CA ASP A 419 -1.12 -23.17 10.48
C ASP A 419 -0.01 -23.25 9.41
N GLN A 420 1.02 -22.46 9.60
CA GLN A 420 2.12 -22.31 8.66
C GLN A 420 3.40 -22.94 9.21
N GLU A 421 3.94 -23.89 8.47
CA GLU A 421 5.33 -24.28 8.59
C GLU A 421 6.12 -23.44 7.56
N PHE A 422 6.87 -22.44 8.03
CA PHE A 422 7.57 -21.50 7.17
C PHE A 422 8.56 -22.13 6.19
N ASP A 423 9.11 -23.31 6.54
CA ASP A 423 10.09 -24.04 5.72
C ASP A 423 9.45 -25.12 4.83
N SER A 424 8.13 -25.29 4.86
CA SER A 424 7.46 -26.31 4.06
C SER A 424 7.36 -25.89 2.58
N PRO A 425 7.50 -26.84 1.63
CA PRO A 425 7.30 -26.57 0.20
C PRO A 425 5.93 -25.94 -0.10
N LYS A 426 4.91 -26.27 0.71
CA LYS A 426 3.57 -25.70 0.62
C LYS A 426 3.60 -24.17 0.82
N THR A 427 4.18 -23.69 1.90
CA THR A 427 4.27 -22.25 2.20
C THR A 427 5.20 -21.55 1.23
N LEU A 428 6.34 -22.15 0.89
CA LEU A 428 7.30 -21.61 -0.07
C LEU A 428 6.71 -21.48 -1.48
N SER A 429 5.74 -22.33 -1.87
CA SER A 429 5.06 -22.24 -3.16
C SER A 429 4.26 -20.93 -3.33
N ALA A 430 3.78 -20.33 -2.25
CA ALA A 430 3.12 -19.02 -2.32
C ALA A 430 4.08 -17.91 -2.79
N PHE A 431 5.34 -17.94 -2.35
CA PHE A 431 6.36 -17.00 -2.80
C PHE A 431 6.73 -17.24 -4.26
N ALA A 432 6.83 -18.50 -4.69
CA ALA A 432 7.07 -18.86 -6.09
C ALA A 432 5.93 -18.38 -7.01
N LEU A 433 4.67 -18.58 -6.61
CA LEU A 433 3.51 -18.04 -7.31
C LEU A 433 3.55 -16.51 -7.37
N GLY A 434 3.87 -15.86 -6.25
CA GLY A 434 4.01 -14.40 -6.17
C GLY A 434 5.10 -13.87 -7.09
N LEU A 435 6.26 -14.54 -7.17
CA LEU A 435 7.36 -14.16 -8.06
C LEU A 435 6.94 -14.25 -9.54
N VAL A 436 6.32 -15.35 -9.95
CA VAL A 436 5.87 -15.53 -11.35
C VAL A 436 4.77 -14.53 -11.69
N LEU A 437 3.81 -14.31 -10.79
CA LEU A 437 2.77 -13.28 -10.98
C LEU A 437 3.37 -11.88 -11.10
N PHE A 438 4.36 -11.54 -10.27
CA PHE A 438 5.10 -10.27 -10.35
C PHE A 438 5.78 -10.12 -11.71
N VAL A 439 6.46 -11.14 -12.21
CA VAL A 439 7.12 -11.11 -13.52
C VAL A 439 6.10 -10.92 -14.65
N VAL A 440 4.98 -11.65 -14.61
CA VAL A 440 3.90 -11.52 -15.62
C VAL A 440 3.31 -10.11 -15.62
N THR A 441 2.95 -9.60 -14.45
CA THR A 441 2.38 -8.24 -14.33
C THR A 441 3.40 -7.15 -14.69
N LEU A 442 4.67 -7.34 -14.36
CA LEU A 442 5.75 -6.43 -14.77
C LEU A 442 5.90 -6.38 -16.30
N ILE A 443 5.89 -7.54 -16.98
CA ILE A 443 5.95 -7.62 -18.43
C ILE A 443 4.75 -6.88 -19.06
N LEU A 444 3.54 -7.10 -18.55
CA LEU A 444 2.34 -6.40 -19.02
C LEU A 444 2.46 -4.88 -18.82
N ASN A 445 2.94 -4.43 -17.68
CA ASN A 445 3.13 -3.00 -17.42
C ASN A 445 4.22 -2.38 -18.32
N VAL A 446 5.32 -3.09 -18.58
CA VAL A 446 6.37 -2.62 -19.51
C VAL A 446 5.81 -2.53 -20.94
N ILE A 447 5.02 -3.51 -21.37
CA ILE A 447 4.33 -3.46 -22.67
C ILE A 447 3.40 -2.24 -22.72
N ALA A 448 2.57 -2.02 -21.68
CA ALA A 448 1.67 -0.88 -21.59
C ALA A 448 2.41 0.45 -21.74
N LEU A 449 3.49 0.64 -20.98
CA LEU A 449 4.31 1.84 -21.03
C LEU A 449 4.99 2.04 -22.40
N THR A 450 5.42 0.95 -23.03
CA THR A 450 6.08 1.01 -24.35
C THR A 450 5.07 1.39 -25.43
N VAL A 451 3.87 0.82 -25.39
CA VAL A 451 2.77 1.16 -26.32
C VAL A 451 2.41 2.64 -26.16
N VAL A 452 2.17 3.11 -24.92
CA VAL A 452 1.83 4.52 -24.66
C VAL A 452 2.91 5.45 -25.19
N ARG A 453 4.20 5.19 -24.89
CA ARG A 453 5.31 6.04 -25.33
C ARG A 453 5.43 6.10 -26.85
N ARG A 454 5.43 4.94 -27.53
CA ARG A 454 5.63 4.86 -28.98
C ARG A 454 4.55 5.59 -29.79
N TYR A 455 3.32 5.60 -29.28
CA TYR A 455 2.23 6.25 -30.01
C TYR A 455 2.02 7.73 -29.59
N ARG A 456 2.49 8.12 -28.40
CA ARG A 456 2.48 9.53 -27.98
C ARG A 456 3.42 10.39 -28.82
N GLU A 457 4.62 9.89 -29.13
CA GLU A 457 5.62 10.59 -29.95
C GLU A 457 5.16 10.87 -31.39
N GLN A 458 4.08 10.23 -31.88
CA GLN A 458 3.55 10.47 -33.22
C GLN A 458 2.60 11.67 -33.32
N TYR A 459 2.18 12.25 -32.19
CA TYR A 459 1.24 13.38 -32.13
C TYR A 459 1.83 14.63 -31.47
N GLU A 460 3.07 14.59 -31.00
CA GLU A 460 3.90 15.75 -30.67
C GLU A 460 4.76 16.17 -31.88
#